data_0a86206b3ca251d3e6491e2ce731d094
#
_entry.id   0a86206b3ca251d3e6491e2ce731d094
#
_cell.length_a   1.000
_cell.length_b   1.000
_cell.length_c   1.000
_cell.angle_alpha   90.00
_cell.angle_beta   90.00
_cell.angle_gamma   90.00
#
_symmetry.space_group_name_H-M   'P 1'
#
loop_
_entity.id
_entity.type
_entity.pdbx_description
1 polymer ?
#
loop_
_entity_poly.entity_id
_entity_poly.type
_entity_poly.pdbx_seq_one_letter_code
_entity_poly.pdbx_strand_id
1 'polypeptide(L)'
;MKTLALAGCVLALAHLAFGDDSQQLLTIDHYVRVKSTVPAIAGQDVPIYVRERVQAGSALRSASNTDRVALFVHGAGTPAEVAFDVPQRDYSWMAYLAGAGFDVFAMDTTGYGRSNRPAAMNDPCNLAKDRQGAFVPSLIPAPCAPCGTWTR
;
A
#
# COMPACT_ATOMS: atom_id res chain seq x y z
N MET A 1 -25.21 75.35 -13.48
CA MET A 1 -24.98 74.32 -12.41
C MET A 1 -24.78 73.01 -13.16
N LYS A 2 -23.54 72.52 -13.19
CA LYS A 2 -23.17 71.26 -13.83
C LYS A 2 -22.86 70.23 -12.74
N THR A 3 -23.69 69.17 -12.64
CA THR A 3 -23.49 68.08 -11.72
C THR A 3 -22.56 67.07 -12.36
N LEU A 4 -21.39 66.87 -11.73
CA LEU A 4 -20.41 65.81 -12.06
C LEU A 4 -20.91 64.50 -11.40
N ALA A 5 -21.16 63.50 -12.21
CA ALA A 5 -21.39 62.12 -11.72
C ALA A 5 -20.04 61.40 -11.59
N LEU A 6 -19.64 61.05 -10.39
CA LEU A 6 -18.49 60.16 -10.14
C LEU A 6 -18.92 58.73 -10.40
N ALA A 7 -18.40 58.10 -11.44
CA ALA A 7 -18.51 56.66 -11.66
C ALA A 7 -17.44 55.95 -10.81
N GLY A 8 -17.86 55.30 -9.73
CA GLY A 8 -17.01 54.45 -8.92
C GLY A 8 -16.76 53.11 -9.62
N CYS A 9 -15.55 52.86 -10.05
CA CYS A 9 -15.12 51.57 -10.61
C CYS A 9 -14.81 50.65 -9.43
N VAL A 10 -15.70 49.70 -9.13
CA VAL A 10 -15.46 48.63 -8.17
C VAL A 10 -14.64 47.57 -8.84
N LEU A 11 -13.31 47.54 -8.61
CA LEU A 11 -12.47 46.42 -8.95
C LEU A 11 -12.79 45.25 -8.03
N ALA A 12 -13.55 44.29 -8.52
CA ALA A 12 -13.68 43.00 -7.88
C ALA A 12 -12.35 42.22 -8.03
N LEU A 13 -11.52 42.24 -7.02
CA LEU A 13 -10.37 41.35 -6.90
C LEU A 13 -10.92 39.91 -6.70
N ALA A 14 -10.98 39.15 -7.80
CA ALA A 14 -11.16 37.72 -7.73
C ALA A 14 -9.94 37.11 -7.04
N HIS A 15 -10.04 36.81 -5.77
CA HIS A 15 -9.06 36.00 -5.07
C HIS A 15 -9.19 34.58 -5.67
N LEU A 16 -8.31 34.24 -6.57
CA LEU A 16 -8.06 32.84 -6.93
C LEU A 16 -7.48 32.20 -5.66
N ALA A 17 -8.32 31.52 -4.90
CA ALA A 17 -7.90 30.65 -3.84
C ALA A 17 -7.16 29.49 -4.50
N PHE A 18 -5.86 29.59 -4.67
CA PHE A 18 -5.00 28.44 -4.89
C PHE A 18 -5.09 27.64 -3.60
N GLY A 19 -5.84 26.53 -3.65
CA GLY A 19 -5.84 25.56 -2.56
C GLY A 19 -4.40 25.17 -2.30
N ASP A 20 -4.01 25.15 -1.04
CA ASP A 20 -2.69 24.63 -0.65
C ASP A 20 -2.67 23.12 -0.84
N ASP A 21 -2.30 22.66 -2.03
CA ASP A 21 -2.20 21.24 -2.36
C ASP A 21 -1.13 20.51 -1.53
N SER A 22 -0.34 21.24 -0.74
CA SER A 22 0.72 20.65 0.10
C SER A 22 0.18 19.66 1.15
N GLN A 23 -1.07 19.82 1.56
CA GLN A 23 -1.76 18.96 2.53
C GLN A 23 -2.47 17.76 1.87
N GLN A 24 -2.54 17.73 0.55
CA GLN A 24 -3.13 16.60 -0.18
C GLN A 24 -2.37 15.31 0.13
N LEU A 25 -3.09 14.24 0.45
CA LEU A 25 -2.48 12.94 0.69
C LEU A 25 -2.26 12.19 -0.62
N LEU A 26 -1.03 11.83 -0.88
CA LEU A 26 -0.64 10.98 -1.98
C LEU A 26 -0.66 9.51 -1.55
N THR A 27 -0.96 8.64 -2.51
CA THR A 27 -0.75 7.20 -2.41
C THR A 27 0.27 6.83 -3.48
N ILE A 28 1.39 6.22 -3.08
CA ILE A 28 2.45 5.81 -3.98
C ILE A 28 2.69 4.32 -3.77
N ASP A 29 2.68 3.56 -4.86
CA ASP A 29 2.92 2.12 -4.83
C ASP A 29 4.34 1.83 -5.33
N HIS A 30 5.13 1.14 -4.51
CA HIS A 30 6.51 0.77 -4.81
C HIS A 30 6.65 -0.74 -4.93
N TYR A 31 7.61 -1.17 -5.75
CA TYR A 31 8.06 -2.56 -5.80
C TYR A 31 9.58 -2.60 -5.54
N VAL A 32 9.94 -3.02 -4.33
CA VAL A 32 11.33 -3.09 -3.88
C VAL A 32 11.87 -4.48 -4.15
N ARG A 33 12.97 -4.59 -4.90
CA ARG A 33 13.64 -5.88 -5.14
C ARG A 33 14.47 -6.25 -3.92
N VAL A 34 14.23 -7.44 -3.41
CA VAL A 34 14.97 -8.00 -2.26
C VAL A 34 15.42 -9.42 -2.56
N LYS A 35 16.49 -9.85 -1.91
CA LYS A 35 16.88 -11.27 -1.89
C LYS A 35 15.98 -12.04 -0.94
N SER A 36 15.26 -13.01 -1.46
CA SER A 36 14.35 -13.83 -0.66
C SER A 36 15.11 -14.72 0.32
N THR A 37 14.62 -14.77 1.55
CA THR A 37 15.04 -15.73 2.57
C THR A 37 14.09 -16.91 2.72
N VAL A 38 12.98 -16.90 1.97
CA VAL A 38 12.02 -18.01 1.96
C VAL A 38 12.67 -19.25 1.38
N PRO A 39 12.70 -20.40 2.09
CA PRO A 39 13.49 -21.58 1.68
C PRO A 39 13.25 -22.02 0.24
N ALA A 40 11.99 -22.01 -0.22
CA ALA A 40 11.63 -22.45 -1.57
C ALA A 40 12.20 -21.58 -2.70
N ILE A 41 12.58 -20.35 -2.40
CA ILE A 41 13.09 -19.36 -3.36
C ILE A 41 14.27 -18.57 -2.78
N ALA A 42 15.01 -19.16 -1.85
CA ALA A 42 16.12 -18.49 -1.19
C ALA A 42 17.17 -17.98 -2.21
N GLY A 43 17.60 -16.74 -2.00
CA GLY A 43 18.57 -16.07 -2.85
C GLY A 43 18.03 -15.51 -4.17
N GLN A 44 16.79 -15.79 -4.54
CA GLN A 44 16.16 -15.17 -5.72
C GLN A 44 15.82 -13.71 -5.45
N ASP A 45 15.94 -12.89 -6.49
CA ASP A 45 15.45 -11.51 -6.45
C ASP A 45 13.93 -11.49 -6.65
N VAL A 46 13.23 -11.00 -5.66
CA VAL A 46 11.76 -10.94 -5.66
C VAL A 46 11.26 -9.54 -5.38
N PRO A 47 10.17 -9.10 -6.02
CA PRO A 47 9.54 -7.84 -5.70
C PRO A 47 8.71 -7.96 -4.42
N ILE A 48 8.94 -7.04 -3.50
CA ILE A 48 8.08 -6.78 -2.34
C ILE A 48 7.30 -5.50 -2.61
N TYR A 49 6.00 -5.58 -2.48
CA TYR A 49 5.12 -4.44 -2.61
C TYR A 49 5.14 -3.61 -1.32
N VAL A 50 5.27 -2.31 -1.50
CA VAL A 50 5.24 -1.33 -0.42
C VAL A 50 4.33 -0.19 -0.85
N ARG A 51 3.31 0.11 -0.06
CA ARG A 51 2.47 1.29 -0.23
C ARG A 51 2.98 2.40 0.67
N GLU A 52 3.04 3.60 0.12
CA GLU A 52 3.35 4.84 0.82
C GLU A 52 2.12 5.75 0.86
N ARG A 53 1.89 6.38 2.01
CA ARG A 53 0.95 7.47 2.19
C ARG A 53 1.68 8.67 2.76
N VAL A 54 1.65 9.79 2.06
CA VAL A 54 2.43 10.98 2.42
C VAL A 54 1.71 12.25 1.98
N GLN A 55 1.95 13.36 2.67
CA GLN A 55 1.50 14.67 2.19
C GLN A 55 2.30 15.10 0.96
N ALA A 56 1.64 15.65 -0.05
CA ALA A 56 2.28 16.11 -1.29
C ALA A 56 3.43 17.09 -1.03
N GLY A 57 3.25 18.01 -0.09
CA GLY A 57 4.30 18.96 0.30
C GLY A 57 5.52 18.30 0.93
N SER A 58 5.39 17.15 1.59
CA SER A 58 6.49 16.39 2.17
C SER A 58 7.20 15.56 1.12
N ALA A 59 6.46 14.89 0.22
CA ALA A 59 7.01 14.10 -0.86
C ALA A 59 7.88 14.93 -1.81
N LEU A 60 7.47 16.17 -2.10
CA LEU A 60 8.20 17.06 -3.01
C LEU A 60 9.45 17.70 -2.39
N ARG A 61 9.52 17.78 -1.08
CA ARG A 61 10.63 18.50 -0.42
C ARG A 61 11.88 17.68 -0.20
N SER A 62 11.88 16.39 -0.45
CA SER A 62 13.00 15.49 -0.10
C SER A 62 13.54 15.74 1.33
N ALA A 63 12.73 16.34 2.17
CA ALA A 63 13.13 16.65 3.53
C ALA A 63 13.36 15.34 4.24
N SER A 64 14.53 15.18 4.84
CA SER A 64 14.82 14.02 5.68
C SER A 64 13.87 14.07 6.89
N ASN A 65 12.69 13.49 6.71
CA ASN A 65 11.74 13.25 7.80
C ASN A 65 12.20 12.06 8.64
N THR A 66 13.50 11.98 8.94
CA THR A 66 14.11 10.85 9.62
C THR A 66 13.40 10.49 10.93
N ASP A 67 12.74 11.47 11.55
CA ASP A 67 12.05 11.28 12.83
C ASP A 67 10.54 11.06 12.69
N ARG A 68 10.00 11.03 11.45
CA ARG A 68 8.57 10.90 11.17
C ARG A 68 8.26 9.86 10.10
N VAL A 69 8.92 8.73 10.18
CA VAL A 69 8.65 7.58 9.30
C VAL A 69 7.96 6.50 10.11
N ALA A 70 6.90 5.94 9.55
CA ALA A 70 6.19 4.79 10.12
C ALA A 70 6.13 3.66 9.10
N LEU A 71 6.50 2.44 9.51
CA LEU A 71 6.36 1.23 8.70
C LEU A 71 5.36 0.28 9.36
N PHE A 72 4.31 -0.05 8.63
CA PHE A 72 3.36 -1.09 8.99
C PHE A 72 3.72 -2.41 8.33
N VAL A 73 3.70 -3.47 9.13
CA VAL A 73 3.85 -4.85 8.66
C VAL A 73 2.62 -5.64 9.11
N HIS A 74 1.94 -6.26 8.17
CA HIS A 74 0.73 -7.01 8.47
C HIS A 74 1.00 -8.35 9.19
N GLY A 75 -0.01 -8.85 9.87
CA GLY A 75 -0.01 -10.21 10.45
C GLY A 75 -0.45 -11.27 9.44
N ALA A 76 -0.61 -12.50 9.91
CA ALA A 76 -1.13 -13.59 9.10
C ALA A 76 -2.59 -13.34 8.67
N GLY A 77 -2.90 -13.64 7.42
CA GLY A 77 -4.26 -13.65 6.89
C GLY A 77 -4.72 -12.41 6.14
N THR A 78 -4.04 -11.25 6.29
CA THR A 78 -4.51 -10.00 5.70
C THR A 78 -3.35 -9.21 5.10
N PRO A 79 -3.38 -8.80 3.83
CA PRO A 79 -2.36 -7.95 3.24
C PRO A 79 -2.42 -6.52 3.79
N ALA A 80 -1.35 -5.76 3.58
CA ALA A 80 -1.13 -4.45 4.18
C ALA A 80 -2.21 -3.42 3.83
N GLU A 81 -2.63 -3.35 2.57
CA GLU A 81 -3.66 -2.41 2.11
C GLU A 81 -4.98 -2.62 2.86
N VAL A 82 -5.41 -3.87 3.00
CA VAL A 82 -6.66 -4.22 3.68
C VAL A 82 -6.56 -4.03 5.19
N ALA A 83 -5.36 -4.20 5.75
CA ALA A 83 -5.14 -4.07 7.19
C ALA A 83 -5.02 -2.60 7.63
N PHE A 84 -4.40 -1.73 6.83
CA PHE A 84 -3.96 -0.41 7.29
C PHE A 84 -4.42 0.77 6.43
N ASP A 85 -4.88 0.54 5.19
CA ASP A 85 -5.28 1.60 4.27
C ASP A 85 -6.67 1.37 3.67
N VAL A 86 -7.65 1.10 4.51
CA VAL A 86 -9.03 0.88 4.09
C VAL A 86 -9.60 2.17 3.48
N PRO A 87 -10.02 2.16 2.19
CA PRO A 87 -10.45 3.36 1.48
C PRO A 87 -11.91 3.75 1.80
N GLN A 88 -12.35 3.54 3.03
CA GLN A 88 -13.73 3.80 3.43
C GLN A 88 -13.76 4.69 4.67
N ARG A 89 -14.40 5.85 4.57
CA ARG A 89 -14.48 6.84 5.64
C ARG A 89 -13.07 7.15 6.18
N ASP A 90 -12.93 7.29 7.49
CA ASP A 90 -11.68 7.63 8.17
C ASP A 90 -10.98 6.41 8.76
N TYR A 91 -11.11 5.23 8.13
CA TYR A 91 -10.56 3.98 8.66
C TYR A 91 -9.12 3.70 8.25
N SER A 92 -8.51 4.52 7.41
CA SER A 92 -7.12 4.35 7.04
C SER A 92 -6.18 4.86 8.13
N TRP A 93 -5.50 3.96 8.83
CA TRP A 93 -4.43 4.32 9.76
C TRP A 93 -3.28 5.03 9.05
N MET A 94 -2.97 4.59 7.83
CA MET A 94 -1.93 5.23 7.02
C MET A 94 -2.31 6.66 6.68
N ALA A 95 -3.53 6.91 6.23
CA ALA A 95 -3.99 8.26 5.92
C ALA A 95 -4.03 9.16 7.16
N TYR A 96 -4.44 8.62 8.30
CA TYR A 96 -4.45 9.35 9.58
C TYR A 96 -3.05 9.84 9.97
N LEU A 97 -2.05 8.94 9.96
CA LEU A 97 -0.67 9.31 10.29
C LEU A 97 -0.04 10.22 9.22
N ALA A 98 -0.32 9.97 7.94
CA ALA A 98 0.15 10.85 6.87
C ALA A 98 -0.41 12.27 7.01
N GLY A 99 -1.71 12.40 7.37
CA GLY A 99 -2.32 13.68 7.71
C GLY A 99 -1.66 14.37 8.88
N ALA A 100 -1.11 13.63 9.84
CA ALA A 100 -0.32 14.15 10.95
C ALA A 100 1.14 14.48 10.59
N GLY A 101 1.52 14.36 9.33
CA GLY A 101 2.84 14.71 8.79
C GLY A 101 3.90 13.62 8.88
N PHE A 102 3.47 12.36 9.02
CA PHE A 102 4.36 11.21 8.88
C PHE A 102 4.49 10.78 7.42
N ASP A 103 5.61 10.20 7.08
CA ASP A 103 5.81 9.41 5.88
C ASP A 103 5.52 7.94 6.23
N VAL A 104 4.45 7.40 5.67
CA VAL A 104 3.86 6.15 6.16
C VAL A 104 3.94 5.07 5.10
N PHE A 105 4.63 4.00 5.43
CA PHE A 105 4.79 2.83 4.58
C PHE A 105 4.02 1.64 5.15
N ALA A 106 3.51 0.80 4.25
CA ALA A 106 2.97 -0.51 4.58
C ALA A 106 3.43 -1.52 3.55
N MET A 107 3.97 -2.65 3.99
CA MET A 107 4.52 -3.66 3.10
C MET A 107 3.71 -4.96 3.14
N ASP A 108 3.59 -5.59 1.99
CA ASP A 108 3.14 -6.98 1.90
C ASP A 108 4.35 -7.91 2.03
N THR A 109 4.30 -8.83 2.97
CA THR A 109 5.33 -9.88 3.06
C THR A 109 5.18 -10.87 1.90
N THR A 110 6.25 -11.61 1.60
CA THR A 110 6.22 -12.66 0.56
C THR A 110 5.02 -13.59 0.74
N GLY A 111 4.26 -13.76 -0.33
CA GLY A 111 3.06 -14.60 -0.35
C GLY A 111 1.76 -13.86 -0.10
N TYR A 112 1.82 -12.59 0.28
CA TYR A 112 0.65 -11.77 0.55
C TYR A 112 0.46 -10.67 -0.48
N GLY A 113 -0.78 -10.24 -0.64
CA GLY A 113 -1.20 -9.09 -1.42
C GLY A 113 -0.58 -9.02 -2.82
N ARG A 114 0.17 -7.96 -3.07
CA ARG A 114 0.82 -7.68 -4.34
C ARG A 114 2.30 -8.07 -4.38
N SER A 115 2.85 -8.58 -3.26
CA SER A 115 4.21 -9.11 -3.22
C SER A 115 4.34 -10.43 -3.95
N ASN A 116 5.59 -10.82 -4.23
CA ASN A 116 5.88 -12.10 -4.86
C ASN A 116 5.23 -13.26 -4.09
N ARG A 117 4.54 -14.14 -4.81
CA ARG A 117 3.98 -15.37 -4.26
C ARG A 117 4.68 -16.58 -4.86
N PRO A 118 5.58 -17.22 -4.10
CA PRO A 118 6.20 -18.45 -4.54
C PRO A 118 5.16 -19.54 -4.83
N ALA A 119 5.36 -20.32 -5.88
CA ALA A 119 4.45 -21.42 -6.21
C ALA A 119 4.27 -22.41 -5.04
N ALA A 120 5.32 -22.61 -4.23
CA ALA A 120 5.27 -23.43 -3.02
C ALA A 120 4.27 -22.95 -1.96
N MET A 121 3.81 -21.71 -2.03
CA MET A 121 2.76 -21.17 -1.14
C MET A 121 1.34 -21.36 -1.72
N ASN A 122 1.21 -21.89 -2.91
CA ASN A 122 -0.08 -22.23 -3.45
C ASN A 122 -0.56 -23.53 -2.78
N ASP A 123 -1.87 -23.65 -2.61
CA ASP A 123 -2.47 -24.87 -2.12
C ASP A 123 -2.14 -26.03 -3.10
N PRO A 124 -1.43 -27.08 -2.65
CA PRO A 124 -1.08 -28.19 -3.50
C PRO A 124 -2.32 -28.88 -4.12
N CYS A 125 -3.48 -28.77 -3.47
CA CYS A 125 -4.74 -29.28 -4.01
C CYS A 125 -5.22 -28.55 -5.27
N ASN A 126 -4.75 -27.33 -5.50
CA ASN A 126 -5.05 -26.56 -6.72
C ASN A 126 -4.04 -26.81 -7.86
N LEU A 127 -3.00 -27.61 -7.61
CA LEU A 127 -2.01 -27.97 -8.62
C LEU A 127 -2.40 -29.24 -9.39
N ALA A 128 -1.88 -29.37 -10.59
CA ALA A 128 -1.98 -30.64 -11.33
C ALA A 128 -1.33 -31.78 -10.52
N LYS A 129 -1.92 -32.97 -10.55
CA LYS A 129 -1.54 -34.13 -9.72
C LYS A 129 -0.05 -34.48 -9.78
N ASP A 130 0.55 -34.36 -10.96
CA ASP A 130 1.98 -34.58 -11.19
C ASP A 130 2.89 -33.58 -10.50
N ARG A 131 2.35 -32.39 -10.20
CA ARG A 131 3.07 -31.31 -9.50
C ARG A 131 2.83 -31.27 -7.99
N GLN A 132 1.80 -31.93 -7.51
CA GLN A 132 1.48 -31.91 -6.08
C GLN A 132 2.61 -32.49 -5.22
N GLY A 133 3.27 -33.55 -5.68
CA GLY A 133 4.37 -34.20 -4.97
C GLY A 133 5.64 -33.35 -4.80
N ALA A 134 5.83 -32.32 -5.63
CA ALA A 134 6.98 -31.42 -5.52
C ALA A 134 6.81 -30.35 -4.41
N PHE A 135 5.62 -30.22 -3.84
CA PHE A 135 5.29 -29.18 -2.88
C PHE A 135 5.17 -29.66 -1.43
N VAL A 136 5.36 -30.93 -1.20
CA VAL A 136 5.30 -31.49 0.13
C VAL A 136 6.70 -31.93 0.53
N PRO A 137 7.20 -31.72 1.73
CA PRO A 137 6.61 -32.42 2.89
C PRO A 137 6.55 -31.66 4.20
N SER A 138 6.94 -30.43 4.31
CA SER A 138 7.28 -29.96 5.66
C SER A 138 6.28 -29.04 6.34
N LEU A 139 5.25 -28.57 5.65
CA LEU A 139 4.32 -27.58 6.21
C LEU A 139 2.84 -27.98 6.14
N ILE A 140 2.53 -29.09 5.50
CA ILE A 140 1.16 -29.59 5.44
C ILE A 140 1.18 -31.00 6.04
N PRO A 141 0.44 -31.27 7.16
CA PRO A 141 0.27 -32.63 7.62
C PRO A 141 -0.29 -33.45 6.46
N ALA A 142 0.34 -34.60 6.24
CA ALA A 142 -0.04 -35.56 5.20
C ALA A 142 -1.54 -35.84 5.23
N PRO A 143 -2.04 -36.35 4.18
CA PRO A 143 -2.22 -35.81 2.88
C PRO A 143 -3.38 -34.84 2.86
N CYS A 144 -3.37 -33.85 2.02
CA CYS A 144 -4.64 -33.28 1.60
C CYS A 144 -5.57 -34.47 1.34
N ALA A 145 -6.56 -34.67 2.17
CA ALA A 145 -7.64 -35.60 1.86
C ALA A 145 -8.02 -35.34 0.42
N PRO A 146 -8.41 -36.35 -0.35
CA PRO A 146 -8.43 -36.25 -1.80
C PRO A 146 -8.98 -34.90 -2.22
N CYS A 147 -8.19 -34.15 -2.97
CA CYS A 147 -8.57 -32.83 -3.48
C CYS A 147 -9.96 -32.96 -4.08
N GLY A 148 -10.96 -32.37 -3.48
CA GLY A 148 -12.34 -32.48 -3.93
C GLY A 148 -13.40 -32.66 -2.87
N THR A 149 -13.05 -32.77 -1.59
CA THR A 149 -14.04 -32.95 -0.51
C THR A 149 -14.36 -31.69 0.28
N TRP A 150 -13.95 -30.51 -0.19
CA TRP A 150 -14.52 -29.26 0.32
C TRP A 150 -15.91 -29.08 -0.33
N THR A 151 -16.91 -29.75 0.23
CA THR A 151 -18.30 -29.35 0.01
C THR A 151 -18.50 -27.99 0.64
N ARG A 152 -18.89 -27.04 -0.19
CA ARG A 152 -19.33 -25.69 0.23
C ARG A 152 -20.55 -25.81 1.12
#